data_03f89219f49a175236da7fe9507af28e
#
_entry.id   03f89219f49a175236da7fe9507af28e
#
_cell.length_a   1.000
_cell.length_b   1.000
_cell.length_c   1.000
_cell.angle_alpha   90.00
_cell.angle_beta   90.00
_cell.angle_gamma   90.00
#
_symmetry.space_group_name_H-M   'P 1'
#
loop_
_entity.id
_entity.type
_entity.pdbx_description
1 polymer ?
#
loop_
_entity_poly.entity_id
_entity_poly.type
_entity_poly.pdbx_seq_one_letter_code
_entity_poly.pdbx_strand_id
1 'polypeptide(L)'
;MIKNKVVITGGSGFVGTNLIKLLINKTKYKIISIDDYSSGSRSNHINNPRVKYIKGNTVNISKLIKNPKKIKTVFHFGEFARIYQSFLKMNECISSNSVGSNAVFNFCLKNKIKLIYSATSASLGNKGNDKNLSPYAFTKSKNLELLENLKKWFNFK
;
A
#
# COMPACT_ATOMS: atom_id res chain seq x y z
N MET A 1 14.90 -18.43 -8.43
CA MET A 1 14.75 -17.17 -9.23
C MET A 1 15.01 -15.98 -8.31
N ILE A 2 15.93 -15.10 -8.69
CA ILE A 2 16.32 -13.93 -7.86
C ILE A 2 15.17 -12.91 -7.85
N LYS A 3 14.67 -12.58 -6.65
CA LYS A 3 13.67 -11.53 -6.44
C LYS A 3 14.38 -10.16 -6.39
N ASN A 4 14.31 -9.41 -7.48
CA ASN A 4 15.01 -8.13 -7.65
C ASN A 4 14.09 -6.93 -7.87
N LYS A 5 12.78 -7.10 -7.64
CA LYS A 5 11.78 -6.04 -7.78
C LYS A 5 11.08 -5.73 -6.48
N VAL A 6 10.69 -4.49 -6.31
CA VAL A 6 9.77 -4.04 -5.25
C VAL A 6 8.58 -3.32 -5.89
N VAL A 7 7.43 -3.39 -5.22
CA VAL A 7 6.24 -2.65 -5.61
C VAL A 7 5.93 -1.62 -4.53
N ILE A 8 5.56 -0.42 -4.93
CA ILE A 8 5.12 0.66 -4.04
C ILE A 8 3.77 1.12 -4.53
N THR A 9 2.71 0.89 -3.77
CA THR A 9 1.41 1.51 -4.05
C THR A 9 1.36 2.88 -3.38
N GLY A 10 0.71 3.86 -4.01
CA GLY A 10 0.78 5.25 -3.57
C GLY A 10 2.17 5.88 -3.81
N GLY A 11 2.88 5.40 -4.84
CA GLY A 11 4.26 5.80 -5.10
C GLY A 11 4.43 7.22 -5.65
N SER A 12 3.34 7.88 -6.04
CA SER A 12 3.34 9.30 -6.45
C SER A 12 2.87 10.25 -5.34
N GLY A 13 2.59 9.71 -4.14
CA GLY A 13 2.35 10.48 -2.93
C GLY A 13 3.66 10.83 -2.20
N PHE A 14 3.56 11.60 -1.11
CA PHE A 14 4.72 12.07 -0.34
C PHE A 14 5.61 10.92 0.17
N VAL A 15 5.04 9.95 0.89
CA VAL A 15 5.79 8.84 1.48
C VAL A 15 6.38 7.94 0.39
N GLY A 16 5.55 7.57 -0.61
CA GLY A 16 5.98 6.71 -1.70
C GLY A 16 7.13 7.29 -2.52
N THR A 17 7.06 8.56 -2.86
CA THR A 17 8.13 9.27 -3.60
C THR A 17 9.44 9.30 -2.82
N ASN A 18 9.39 9.58 -1.52
CA ASN A 18 10.60 9.61 -0.70
C ASN A 18 11.20 8.20 -0.52
N LEU A 19 10.36 7.15 -0.40
CA LEU A 19 10.84 5.78 -0.39
C LEU A 19 11.49 5.40 -1.74
N ILE A 20 10.90 5.81 -2.87
CA ILE A 20 11.50 5.59 -4.20
C ILE A 20 12.90 6.20 -4.27
N LYS A 21 13.06 7.48 -3.85
CA LYS A 21 14.37 8.15 -3.78
C LYS A 21 15.38 7.36 -2.95
N LEU A 22 14.98 6.93 -1.76
CA LEU A 22 15.83 6.14 -0.87
C LEU A 22 16.26 4.83 -1.52
N LEU A 23 15.33 4.08 -2.11
CA LEU A 23 15.61 2.79 -2.74
C LEU A 23 16.52 2.92 -3.98
N ILE A 24 16.36 3.97 -4.77
CA ILE A 24 17.27 4.28 -5.89
C ILE A 24 18.70 4.46 -5.38
N ASN A 25 18.87 5.20 -4.27
CA ASN A 25 20.20 5.53 -3.74
C ASN A 25 20.85 4.36 -2.97
N LYS A 26 20.06 3.58 -2.25
CA LYS A 26 20.58 2.57 -1.31
C LYS A 26 20.51 1.14 -1.82
N THR A 27 19.86 0.87 -2.95
CA THR A 27 19.65 -0.49 -3.46
C THR A 27 19.80 -0.58 -4.98
N LYS A 28 19.84 -1.81 -5.50
CA LYS A 28 19.79 -2.11 -6.95
C LYS A 28 18.42 -2.63 -7.40
N TYR A 29 17.37 -2.51 -6.60
CA TYR A 29 16.05 -2.98 -6.98
C TYR A 29 15.46 -2.22 -8.16
N LYS A 30 14.71 -2.93 -9.01
CA LYS A 30 13.76 -2.34 -9.95
C LYS A 30 12.46 -2.04 -9.18
N ILE A 31 11.92 -0.86 -9.37
CA ILE A 31 10.78 -0.34 -8.62
C ILE A 31 9.56 -0.26 -9.54
N ILE A 32 8.44 -0.77 -9.10
CA ILE A 32 7.15 -0.58 -9.75
C ILE A 32 6.31 0.29 -8.82
N SER A 33 5.97 1.48 -9.26
CA SER A 33 5.07 2.40 -8.56
C SER A 33 3.67 2.26 -9.15
N ILE A 34 2.67 2.01 -8.31
CA ILE A 34 1.25 1.97 -8.68
C ILE A 34 0.55 3.11 -7.96
N ASP A 35 -0.14 3.98 -8.70
CA ASP A 35 -0.86 5.12 -8.15
C ASP A 35 -2.06 5.46 -9.04
N ASP A 36 -3.21 5.78 -8.47
CA ASP A 36 -4.39 6.20 -9.23
C ASP A 36 -4.47 7.73 -9.38
N TYR A 37 -3.54 8.43 -8.71
CA TYR A 37 -3.44 9.90 -8.65
C TYR A 37 -4.63 10.59 -7.99
N SER A 38 -5.38 9.90 -7.14
CA SER A 38 -6.45 10.51 -6.34
C SER A 38 -5.93 11.57 -5.35
N SER A 39 -4.70 11.39 -4.87
CA SER A 39 -3.98 12.36 -4.02
C SER A 39 -2.51 12.56 -4.38
N GLY A 40 -1.93 11.65 -5.14
CA GLY A 40 -0.58 11.75 -5.68
C GLY A 40 -0.52 12.62 -6.93
N SER A 41 0.69 12.99 -7.36
CA SER A 41 0.92 13.81 -8.56
C SER A 41 1.98 13.20 -9.46
N ARG A 42 1.80 13.34 -10.78
CA ARG A 42 2.84 12.99 -11.76
C ARG A 42 4.09 13.85 -11.64
N SER A 43 3.97 15.07 -11.12
CA SER A 43 5.13 15.94 -10.85
C SER A 43 6.11 15.34 -9.83
N ASN A 44 5.65 14.38 -9.04
CA ASN A 44 6.48 13.63 -8.08
C ASN A 44 7.26 12.47 -8.72
N HIS A 45 7.10 12.23 -10.03
CA HIS A 45 7.85 11.17 -10.70
C HIS A 45 9.33 11.46 -10.74
N ILE A 46 10.11 10.42 -10.48
CA ILE A 46 11.57 10.47 -10.57
C ILE A 46 11.97 9.82 -11.89
N ASN A 47 12.65 10.58 -12.74
CA ASN A 47 13.19 10.05 -14.00
C ASN A 47 14.40 9.15 -13.71
N ASN A 48 14.15 7.83 -13.61
CA ASN A 48 15.18 6.83 -13.39
C ASN A 48 14.81 5.52 -14.10
N PRO A 49 15.70 4.89 -14.88
CA PRO A 49 15.39 3.69 -15.67
C PRO A 49 14.99 2.47 -14.83
N ARG A 50 15.26 2.49 -13.52
CA ARG A 50 14.84 1.43 -12.60
C ARG A 50 13.42 1.61 -12.06
N VAL A 51 12.75 2.75 -12.31
CA VAL A 51 11.42 3.05 -11.80
C VAL A 51 10.40 3.00 -12.94
N LYS A 52 9.41 2.12 -12.80
CA LYS A 52 8.26 2.05 -13.69
C LYS A 52 7.01 2.55 -12.97
N TYR A 53 6.39 3.61 -13.48
CA TYR A 53 5.11 4.10 -12.99
C TYR A 53 3.95 3.48 -13.75
N ILE A 54 2.95 3.01 -13.03
CA ILE A 54 1.72 2.42 -13.56
C ILE A 54 0.54 3.19 -12.95
N LYS A 55 -0.27 3.85 -13.80
CA LYS A 55 -1.54 4.41 -13.37
C LYS A 55 -2.52 3.26 -13.13
N GLY A 56 -3.05 3.17 -11.92
CA GLY A 56 -4.04 2.14 -11.59
C GLY A 56 -4.40 2.09 -10.14
N ASN A 57 -5.58 1.55 -9.87
CA ASN A 57 -6.10 1.35 -8.53
C ASN A 57 -5.62 0.02 -7.95
N THR A 58 -5.37 -0.02 -6.64
CA THR A 58 -4.88 -1.19 -5.89
C THR A 58 -5.82 -2.40 -5.97
N VAL A 59 -7.11 -2.19 -6.14
CA VAL A 59 -8.11 -3.26 -6.38
C VAL A 59 -7.69 -4.16 -7.57
N ASN A 60 -7.01 -3.58 -8.55
CA ASN A 60 -6.57 -4.27 -9.77
C ASN A 60 -5.11 -4.74 -9.72
N ILE A 61 -4.46 -4.77 -8.56
CA ILE A 61 -3.02 -5.07 -8.44
C ILE A 61 -2.62 -6.36 -9.17
N SER A 62 -3.45 -7.41 -9.09
CA SER A 62 -3.18 -8.69 -9.77
C SER A 62 -3.18 -8.58 -11.30
N LYS A 63 -3.96 -7.65 -11.86
CA LYS A 63 -3.98 -7.37 -13.32
C LYS A 63 -2.82 -6.47 -13.73
N LEU A 64 -2.42 -5.54 -12.86
CA LEU A 64 -1.34 -4.58 -13.13
C LEU A 64 0.05 -5.22 -13.05
N ILE A 65 0.22 -6.24 -12.21
CA ILE A 65 1.49 -6.95 -12.00
C ILE A 65 1.47 -8.30 -12.73
N LYS A 66 1.98 -8.33 -13.96
CA LYS A 66 2.00 -9.55 -14.78
C LYS A 66 3.00 -10.63 -14.30
N ASN A 67 4.07 -10.27 -13.60
CA ASN A 67 5.11 -11.21 -13.17
C ASN A 67 5.44 -11.04 -11.68
N PRO A 68 4.62 -11.61 -10.77
CA PRO A 68 4.80 -11.48 -9.32
C PRO A 68 6.00 -12.26 -8.78
N LYS A 69 6.47 -13.32 -9.45
CA LYS A 69 7.57 -14.19 -8.97
C LYS A 69 8.88 -13.44 -8.71
N LYS A 70 9.12 -12.31 -9.40
CA LYS A 70 10.33 -11.49 -9.23
C LYS A 70 10.21 -10.43 -8.13
N ILE A 71 9.04 -10.30 -7.49
CA ILE A 71 8.80 -9.30 -6.45
C ILE A 71 9.27 -9.83 -5.09
N LYS A 72 10.08 -9.02 -4.41
CA LYS A 72 10.58 -9.29 -3.06
C LYS A 72 9.63 -8.75 -2.00
N THR A 73 9.16 -7.51 -2.19
CA THR A 73 8.38 -6.78 -1.18
C THR A 73 7.37 -5.87 -1.87
N VAL A 74 6.18 -5.77 -1.28
CA VAL A 74 5.21 -4.72 -1.57
C VAL A 74 5.20 -3.75 -0.40
N PHE A 75 5.39 -2.45 -0.68
CA PHE A 75 5.15 -1.35 0.26
C PHE A 75 3.80 -0.75 -0.06
N HIS A 76 2.86 -0.84 0.87
CA HIS A 76 1.48 -0.43 0.62
C HIS A 76 1.16 0.90 1.31
N PHE A 77 1.16 1.98 0.51
CA PHE A 77 0.80 3.35 0.91
C PHE A 77 -0.38 3.90 0.10
N GLY A 78 -0.83 3.19 -0.93
CA GLY A 78 -1.92 3.60 -1.82
C GLY A 78 -3.29 3.39 -1.16
N GLU A 79 -3.58 4.20 -0.16
CA GLU A 79 -4.80 4.21 0.63
C GLU A 79 -5.32 5.64 0.82
N PHE A 80 -6.59 5.76 1.14
CA PHE A 80 -7.18 7.04 1.55
C PHE A 80 -6.60 7.45 2.92
N ALA A 81 -5.96 8.62 3.02
CA ALA A 81 -5.16 9.03 4.18
C ALA A 81 -5.59 10.39 4.78
N ARG A 82 -6.88 10.70 4.77
CA ARG A 82 -7.43 11.98 5.25
C ARG A 82 -8.59 11.76 6.24
N ILE A 83 -8.36 12.01 7.53
CA ILE A 83 -9.35 11.76 8.60
C ILE A 83 -10.65 12.53 8.33
N TYR A 84 -10.59 13.85 8.27
CA TYR A 84 -11.79 14.69 8.08
C TYR A 84 -12.51 14.35 6.77
N GLN A 85 -11.79 14.25 5.68
CA GLN A 85 -12.37 13.93 4.37
C GLN A 85 -12.99 12.53 4.31
N SER A 86 -12.62 11.60 5.20
CA SER A 86 -13.19 10.27 5.22
C SER A 86 -14.67 10.25 5.60
N PHE A 87 -15.16 11.26 6.33
CA PHE A 87 -16.60 11.43 6.60
C PHE A 87 -17.35 11.89 5.35
N LEU A 88 -16.77 12.83 4.60
CA LEU A 88 -17.40 13.38 3.38
C LEU A 88 -17.33 12.40 2.21
N LYS A 89 -16.29 11.58 2.16
CA LYS A 89 -15.95 10.65 1.08
C LYS A 89 -15.85 9.21 1.60
N MET A 90 -16.84 8.79 2.37
CA MET A 90 -16.83 7.50 3.04
C MET A 90 -16.69 6.33 2.06
N ASN A 91 -17.42 6.35 0.95
CA ASN A 91 -17.34 5.29 -0.07
C ASN A 91 -15.95 5.18 -0.69
N GLU A 92 -15.30 6.31 -0.98
CA GLU A 92 -13.93 6.33 -1.50
C GLU A 92 -12.95 5.78 -0.45
N CYS A 93 -13.12 6.18 0.81
CA CYS A 93 -12.31 5.69 1.92
C CYS A 93 -12.44 4.17 2.09
N ILE A 94 -13.66 3.64 2.15
CA ILE A 94 -13.91 2.20 2.29
C ILE A 94 -13.40 1.44 1.07
N SER A 95 -13.69 1.92 -0.15
CA SER A 95 -13.21 1.27 -1.38
C SER A 95 -11.68 1.20 -1.41
N SER A 96 -11.00 2.28 -1.10
CA SER A 96 -9.53 2.33 -1.08
C SER A 96 -8.94 1.48 0.05
N ASN A 97 -9.38 1.72 1.30
CA ASN A 97 -8.73 1.16 2.48
C ASN A 97 -9.18 -0.27 2.78
N SER A 98 -10.43 -0.65 2.49
CA SER A 98 -10.89 -2.02 2.73
C SER A 98 -10.73 -2.87 1.48
N VAL A 99 -11.36 -2.51 0.36
CA VAL A 99 -11.35 -3.35 -0.85
C VAL A 99 -9.97 -3.34 -1.51
N GLY A 100 -9.36 -2.16 -1.67
CA GLY A 100 -8.02 -2.00 -2.26
C GLY A 100 -6.94 -2.68 -1.44
N SER A 101 -6.93 -2.48 -0.13
CA SER A 101 -5.95 -3.10 0.76
C SER A 101 -6.12 -4.62 0.82
N ASN A 102 -7.35 -5.13 0.89
CA ASN A 102 -7.61 -6.57 0.83
C ASN A 102 -7.11 -7.20 -0.49
N ALA A 103 -7.25 -6.51 -1.62
CA ALA A 103 -6.70 -6.97 -2.90
C ALA A 103 -5.16 -7.07 -2.85
N VAL A 104 -4.48 -6.10 -2.21
CA VAL A 104 -3.02 -6.13 -2.02
C VAL A 104 -2.61 -7.25 -1.07
N PHE A 105 -3.32 -7.46 0.04
CA PHE A 105 -3.03 -8.54 1.00
C PHE A 105 -3.16 -9.91 0.33
N ASN A 106 -4.25 -10.16 -0.37
CA ASN A 106 -4.48 -11.40 -1.12
C ASN A 106 -3.42 -11.62 -2.20
N PHE A 107 -3.04 -10.57 -2.93
CA PHE A 107 -1.96 -10.63 -3.92
C PHE A 107 -0.64 -11.06 -3.28
N CYS A 108 -0.27 -10.45 -2.14
CA CYS A 108 0.96 -10.77 -1.43
C CYS A 108 0.92 -12.20 -0.85
N LEU A 109 -0.19 -12.57 -0.22
CA LEU A 109 -0.40 -13.91 0.34
C LEU A 109 -0.26 -14.99 -0.73
N LYS A 110 -1.04 -14.90 -1.82
CA LYS A 110 -1.05 -15.86 -2.92
C LYS A 110 0.32 -16.04 -3.57
N ASN A 111 1.11 -14.98 -3.65
CA ASN A 111 2.42 -15.00 -4.31
C ASN A 111 3.60 -15.13 -3.34
N LYS A 112 3.35 -15.33 -2.04
CA LYS A 112 4.37 -15.42 -0.97
C LYS A 112 5.34 -14.24 -1.01
N ILE A 113 4.79 -13.02 -1.08
CA ILE A 113 5.51 -11.75 -1.14
C ILE A 113 5.42 -11.07 0.22
N LYS A 114 6.56 -10.58 0.74
CA LYS A 114 6.58 -9.78 1.97
C LYS A 114 5.79 -8.48 1.78
N LEU A 115 4.92 -8.16 2.74
CA LEU A 115 4.17 -6.91 2.80
C LEU A 115 4.76 -5.98 3.87
N ILE A 116 4.96 -4.72 3.51
CA ILE A 116 5.16 -3.61 4.45
C ILE A 116 3.93 -2.73 4.34
N TYR A 117 3.15 -2.70 5.40
CA TYR A 117 1.88 -1.97 5.46
C TYR A 117 2.04 -0.67 6.26
N SER A 118 1.50 0.41 5.74
CA SER A 118 1.43 1.69 6.45
C SER A 118 0.27 1.67 7.45
N ALA A 119 0.56 1.44 8.71
CA ALA A 119 -0.43 1.47 9.78
C ALA A 119 -0.87 2.91 10.14
N THR A 120 -1.67 3.04 11.17
CA THR A 120 -2.10 4.33 11.72
C THR A 120 -1.88 4.41 13.22
N SER A 121 -1.50 5.57 13.72
CA SER A 121 -1.43 5.84 15.15
C SER A 121 -2.81 5.77 15.83
N ALA A 122 -3.91 5.97 15.09
CA ALA A 122 -5.26 5.85 15.61
C ALA A 122 -5.57 4.46 16.19
N SER A 123 -4.89 3.40 15.72
CA SER A 123 -5.05 2.05 16.28
C SER A 123 -4.48 1.90 17.68
N LEU A 124 -3.54 2.77 18.08
CA LEU A 124 -2.86 2.79 19.39
C LEU A 124 -3.25 4.02 20.21
N GLY A 125 -3.73 5.09 19.57
CA GLY A 125 -4.11 6.35 20.19
C GLY A 125 -5.16 6.15 21.27
N ASN A 126 -5.04 6.92 22.38
CA ASN A 126 -5.96 6.86 23.53
C ASN A 126 -6.23 5.42 24.01
N LYS A 127 -5.15 4.62 24.17
CA LYS A 127 -5.21 3.20 24.54
C LYS A 127 -6.07 2.34 23.58
N GLY A 128 -6.12 2.71 22.30
CA GLY A 128 -6.90 2.03 21.27
C GLY A 128 -8.35 2.51 21.13
N ASN A 129 -8.78 3.51 21.89
CA ASN A 129 -10.15 4.06 21.79
C ASN A 129 -10.38 4.88 20.51
N ASP A 130 -9.29 5.41 19.91
CA ASP A 130 -9.39 6.26 18.72
C ASP A 130 -9.63 5.46 17.43
N LYS A 131 -9.54 4.14 17.46
CA LYS A 131 -9.67 3.27 16.28
C LYS A 131 -11.01 3.35 15.55
N ASN A 132 -12.06 3.80 16.23
CA ASN A 132 -13.43 3.90 15.69
C ASN A 132 -13.91 5.34 15.49
N LEU A 133 -13.05 6.36 15.68
CA LEU A 133 -13.45 7.76 15.63
C LEU A 133 -13.68 8.32 14.23
N SER A 134 -13.35 7.59 13.18
CA SER A 134 -13.60 8.00 11.79
C SER A 134 -13.61 6.80 10.86
N PRO A 135 -14.23 6.90 9.65
CA PRO A 135 -14.13 5.86 8.64
C PRO A 135 -12.67 5.50 8.29
N TYR A 136 -11.77 6.50 8.27
CA TYR A 136 -10.33 6.29 8.08
C TYR A 136 -9.74 5.45 9.22
N ALA A 137 -9.92 5.86 10.47
CA ALA A 137 -9.36 5.14 11.62
C ALA A 137 -9.91 3.72 11.71
N PHE A 138 -11.22 3.56 11.51
CA PHE A 138 -11.89 2.26 11.49
C PHE A 138 -11.30 1.32 10.43
N THR A 139 -11.26 1.74 9.17
CA THR A 139 -10.75 0.90 8.07
C THR A 139 -9.28 0.51 8.27
N LYS A 140 -8.45 1.45 8.73
CA LYS A 140 -7.02 1.19 9.00
C LYS A 140 -6.84 0.21 10.16
N SER A 141 -7.61 0.36 11.24
CA SER A 141 -7.54 -0.53 12.39
C SER A 141 -8.02 -1.95 12.04
N LYS A 142 -9.08 -2.07 11.25
CA LYS A 142 -9.56 -3.38 10.78
C LYS A 142 -8.59 -4.06 9.83
N ASN A 143 -7.85 -3.31 9.03
CA ASN A 143 -6.76 -3.87 8.21
C ASN A 143 -5.62 -4.45 9.07
N LEU A 144 -5.25 -3.80 10.17
CA LEU A 144 -4.25 -4.36 11.10
C LEU A 144 -4.74 -5.65 11.74
N GLU A 145 -5.98 -5.67 12.23
CA GLU A 145 -6.59 -6.87 12.80
C GLU A 145 -6.64 -8.02 11.78
N LEU A 146 -7.00 -7.71 10.52
CA LEU A 146 -6.96 -8.70 9.43
C LEU A 146 -5.54 -9.21 9.17
N LEU A 147 -4.53 -8.35 9.15
CA LEU A 147 -3.14 -8.76 8.92
C LEU A 147 -2.62 -9.67 10.06
N GLU A 148 -2.97 -9.39 11.30
CA GLU A 148 -2.65 -10.26 12.44
C GLU A 148 -3.28 -11.65 12.28
N ASN A 149 -4.53 -11.71 11.85
CA ASN A 149 -5.21 -12.97 11.58
C ASN A 149 -4.64 -13.71 10.37
N LEU A 150 -4.32 -13.01 9.27
CA LEU A 150 -3.65 -13.61 8.12
C LEU A 150 -2.28 -14.21 8.49
N LYS A 151 -1.55 -13.56 9.41
CA LYS A 151 -0.32 -14.12 9.95
C LYS A 151 -0.57 -15.42 10.71
N LYS A 152 -1.62 -15.48 11.56
CA LYS A 152 -1.98 -16.68 12.33
C LYS A 152 -2.47 -17.81 11.42
N TRP A 153 -3.37 -17.49 10.47
CA TRP A 153 -4.01 -18.50 9.61
C TRP A 153 -3.09 -19.03 8.52
N PHE A 154 -2.22 -18.22 7.95
CA PHE A 154 -1.47 -18.54 6.73
C PHE A 154 0.05 -18.31 6.85
N ASN A 155 0.57 -18.02 8.04
CA ASN A 155 1.97 -17.62 8.23
C ASN A 155 2.41 -16.49 7.27
N PHE A 156 1.51 -15.51 7.10
CA PHE A 156 1.74 -14.36 6.22
C PHE A 156 2.86 -13.47 6.75
N LYS A 157 3.72 -12.96 5.85
CA LYS A 157 4.93 -12.18 6.20
C LYS A 157 4.81 -10.72 5.79
#